data_cc9b6495fe285f254747bb02866450f4
#
_entry.id   cc9b6495fe285f254747bb02866450f4
#
_cell.length_a   1.000
_cell.length_b   1.000
_cell.length_c   1.000
_cell.angle_alpha   90.00
_cell.angle_beta   90.00
_cell.angle_gamma   90.00
#
_symmetry.space_group_name_H-M   'P 1'
#
loop_
_entity.id
_entity.type
_entity.pdbx_description
1 polymer ?
#
loop_
_entity_poly.entity_id
_entity_poly.type
_entity_poly.pdbx_seq_one_letter_code
_entity_poly.pdbx_strand_id
1 'polypeptide(L)'
;QQDVDDIGDLGNIPNTYYDTIDEAYNHKGSLQDLKRQLEQTEKKEDVYAEQIEEMQNKAIQKVDYEKANGLEDLHRHQEFLYKLLTAKDSFIRTRIIEQNLSYLNQRLAYFLGKVKLPHTVVFQSDLTVEISELGRELDFDNLSRGERNRLILSLSWAFRDVWESLYQQINLLFIDELIDAGMDISGVESSMAVLKDMSRTQKKNIFLISHKDELVSRVNSVLKVVKENGFTNYANDVDIIV
;
A
#
# COMPACT_ATOMS: atom_id res chain seq x y z
N GLN A 1 57.50 85.58 -35.16
CA GLN A 1 57.79 86.12 -33.81
C GLN A 1 56.84 85.55 -32.76
N GLN A 2 55.62 85.14 -33.13
CA GLN A 2 54.65 84.53 -32.21
C GLN A 2 55.05 83.09 -31.81
N ASP A 3 55.76 82.36 -32.68
CA ASP A 3 56.22 80.99 -32.38
C ASP A 3 57.44 80.91 -31.46
N VAL A 4 58.08 82.05 -31.21
CA VAL A 4 59.26 82.11 -30.31
C VAL A 4 58.84 82.51 -28.87
N ASP A 5 57.71 83.19 -28.75
CA ASP A 5 57.18 83.60 -27.42
C ASP A 5 56.42 82.46 -26.71
N ASP A 6 55.98 81.45 -27.48
CA ASP A 6 55.33 80.24 -26.93
C ASP A 6 56.35 79.16 -26.43
N ILE A 7 57.65 79.41 -26.70
CA ILE A 7 58.68 78.56 -26.02
C ILE A 7 58.93 79.23 -24.68
N GLY A 8 58.10 78.90 -23.73
CA GLY A 8 58.27 79.27 -22.35
C GLY A 8 59.67 78.94 -21.84
N ASP A 9 60.11 79.75 -20.86
CA ASP A 9 61.39 79.81 -20.20
C ASP A 9 62.07 78.43 -20.18
N LEU A 10 63.17 78.25 -20.99
CA LEU A 10 63.94 77.00 -21.11
C LEU A 10 64.62 76.59 -19.78
N GLY A 11 64.50 77.41 -18.74
CA GLY A 11 64.95 77.11 -17.40
C GLY A 11 64.05 76.17 -16.58
N ASN A 12 62.86 75.89 -17.07
CA ASN A 12 61.86 75.10 -16.33
C ASN A 12 61.48 73.75 -16.98
N ILE A 13 62.40 73.24 -17.84
CA ILE A 13 62.19 71.91 -18.41
C ILE A 13 62.48 70.89 -17.30
N PRO A 14 61.49 70.13 -16.91
CA PRO A 14 61.74 69.05 -15.91
C PRO A 14 62.79 68.10 -16.43
N ASN A 15 63.75 67.76 -15.58
CA ASN A 15 64.83 66.85 -15.89
C ASN A 15 64.22 65.52 -16.33
N THR A 16 64.21 65.31 -17.67
CA THR A 16 63.63 64.05 -18.22
C THR A 16 64.72 62.99 -18.19
N TYR A 17 64.42 61.84 -17.59
CA TYR A 17 65.34 60.67 -17.51
C TYR A 17 65.49 59.93 -18.83
N TYR A 18 65.24 60.57 -19.98
CA TYR A 18 65.39 60.02 -21.32
C TYR A 18 66.65 60.56 -21.96
N ASP A 19 67.53 59.63 -22.39
CA ASP A 19 68.76 60.00 -23.09
C ASP A 19 68.53 60.41 -24.57
N THR A 20 67.42 59.93 -25.13
CA THR A 20 67.05 60.24 -26.51
C THR A 20 65.59 60.54 -26.68
N ILE A 21 65.22 61.32 -27.69
CA ILE A 21 63.86 61.69 -28.03
C ILE A 21 63.02 60.46 -28.40
N ASP A 22 63.66 59.46 -29.04
CA ASP A 22 62.99 58.19 -29.41
C ASP A 22 62.59 57.40 -28.19
N GLU A 23 63.41 57.37 -27.13
CA GLU A 23 63.03 56.76 -25.86
C GLU A 23 61.81 57.41 -25.21
N ALA A 24 61.75 58.70 -25.25
CA ALA A 24 60.62 59.47 -24.74
C ALA A 24 59.31 59.17 -25.52
N TYR A 25 59.41 59.07 -26.84
CA TYR A 25 58.27 58.69 -27.70
C TYR A 25 57.83 57.25 -27.49
N ASN A 26 58.77 56.33 -27.38
CA ASN A 26 58.48 54.92 -27.10
C ASN A 26 57.81 54.77 -25.73
N HIS A 27 58.31 55.46 -24.71
CA HIS A 27 57.68 55.45 -23.40
C HIS A 27 56.28 56.09 -23.41
N LYS A 28 56.11 57.19 -24.11
CA LYS A 28 54.77 57.83 -24.34
C LYS A 28 53.83 56.87 -25.03
N GLY A 29 54.24 56.13 -26.04
CA GLY A 29 53.48 55.10 -26.74
C GLY A 29 53.05 53.97 -25.75
N SER A 30 54.03 53.46 -25.01
CA SER A 30 53.75 52.41 -24.01
C SER A 30 52.79 52.87 -22.91
N LEU A 31 52.89 54.11 -22.44
CA LEU A 31 51.93 54.69 -21.47
C LEU A 31 50.51 54.85 -22.05
N GLN A 32 50.40 55.21 -23.32
CA GLN A 32 49.10 55.29 -23.99
C GLN A 32 48.48 53.91 -24.14
N ASP A 33 49.26 52.92 -24.50
CA ASP A 33 48.79 51.55 -24.62
C ASP A 33 48.36 50.93 -23.27
N LEU A 34 49.14 51.20 -22.23
CA LEU A 34 48.81 50.77 -20.85
C LEU A 34 47.53 51.47 -20.36
N LYS A 35 47.35 52.76 -20.63
CA LYS A 35 46.12 53.47 -20.28
C LYS A 35 44.91 52.86 -21.02
N ARG A 36 45.07 52.53 -22.29
CA ARG A 36 44.03 51.94 -23.10
C ARG A 36 43.68 50.52 -22.58
N GLN A 37 44.68 49.73 -22.20
CA GLN A 37 44.48 48.40 -21.58
C GLN A 37 43.79 48.53 -20.23
N LEU A 38 44.15 49.52 -19.41
CA LEU A 38 43.51 49.80 -18.13
C LEU A 38 42.03 50.13 -18.31
N GLU A 39 41.71 51.07 -19.21
CA GLU A 39 40.32 51.44 -19.54
C GLU A 39 39.52 50.26 -20.09
N GLN A 40 40.15 49.40 -20.89
CA GLN A 40 39.48 48.17 -21.39
C GLN A 40 39.26 47.17 -20.29
N THR A 41 40.15 47.07 -19.31
CA THR A 41 40.03 46.15 -18.19
C THR A 41 39.02 46.68 -17.16
N GLU A 42 39.01 47.99 -16.91
CA GLU A 42 38.00 48.62 -16.06
C GLU A 42 36.57 48.55 -16.61
N LYS A 43 36.44 48.54 -17.94
CA LYS A 43 35.16 48.40 -18.64
C LYS A 43 34.70 46.92 -18.80
N LYS A 44 35.56 45.96 -18.48
CA LYS A 44 35.11 44.54 -18.46
C LYS A 44 34.20 44.34 -17.28
N GLU A 45 32.93 44.06 -17.59
CA GLU A 45 31.99 43.62 -16.57
C GLU A 45 32.52 42.34 -15.90
N ASP A 46 32.47 42.34 -14.60
CA ASP A 46 32.80 41.12 -13.84
C ASP A 46 31.71 40.07 -14.07
N VAL A 47 32.00 39.11 -14.91
CA VAL A 47 31.09 38.01 -15.30
C VAL A 47 30.58 37.23 -14.08
N TYR A 48 31.26 37.35 -12.96
CA TYR A 48 30.91 36.65 -11.72
C TYR A 48 30.19 37.50 -10.68
N ALA A 49 30.09 38.84 -10.92
CA ALA A 49 29.48 39.78 -9.97
C ALA A 49 28.03 39.38 -9.64
N GLU A 50 27.22 39.05 -10.64
CA GLU A 50 25.84 38.60 -10.44
C GLU A 50 25.77 37.27 -9.68
N GLN A 51 26.66 36.32 -9.98
CA GLN A 51 26.69 35.02 -9.29
C GLN A 51 27.13 35.19 -7.83
N ILE A 52 28.08 36.09 -7.56
CA ILE A 52 28.53 36.39 -6.19
C ILE A 52 27.37 37.05 -5.41
N GLU A 53 26.67 38.00 -6.03
CA GLU A 53 25.52 38.65 -5.41
C GLU A 53 24.37 37.67 -5.14
N GLU A 54 24.07 36.81 -6.09
CA GLU A 54 23.09 35.71 -5.88
C GLU A 54 23.50 34.76 -4.76
N MET A 55 24.78 34.39 -4.67
CA MET A 55 25.28 33.56 -3.60
C MET A 55 25.26 34.25 -2.24
N GLN A 56 25.57 35.53 -2.20
CA GLN A 56 25.52 36.33 -0.95
C GLN A 56 24.09 36.58 -0.47
N ASN A 57 23.16 36.74 -1.42
CA ASN A 57 21.74 36.95 -1.12
C ASN A 57 20.98 35.62 -0.86
N LYS A 58 21.54 34.48 -1.21
CA LYS A 58 20.98 33.16 -0.78
C LYS A 58 21.08 33.05 0.73
N ALA A 59 19.94 33.32 1.38
CA ALA A 59 19.81 33.09 2.81
C ALA A 59 20.13 31.62 3.11
N ILE A 60 21.24 31.39 3.79
CA ILE A 60 21.57 30.05 4.31
C ILE A 60 20.51 29.72 5.35
N GLN A 61 19.54 28.89 4.99
CA GLN A 61 18.56 28.37 5.95
C GLN A 61 19.35 27.63 7.02
N LYS A 62 19.32 28.16 8.24
CA LYS A 62 19.87 27.46 9.38
C LYS A 62 19.02 26.21 9.60
N VAL A 63 19.59 25.06 9.34
CA VAL A 63 18.96 23.78 9.61
C VAL A 63 18.87 23.62 11.13
N ASP A 64 17.66 23.44 11.61
CA ASP A 64 17.41 23.08 13.01
C ASP A 64 17.71 21.60 13.17
N TYR A 65 18.94 21.28 13.60
CA TYR A 65 19.40 19.91 13.76
C TYR A 65 18.65 19.15 14.86
N GLU A 66 18.18 19.82 15.90
CA GLU A 66 17.38 19.16 16.96
C GLU A 66 16.05 18.68 16.39
N LYS A 67 15.39 19.53 15.63
CA LYS A 67 14.14 19.18 14.96
C LYS A 67 14.36 18.13 13.87
N ALA A 68 15.44 18.20 13.10
CA ALA A 68 15.78 17.21 12.09
C ALA A 68 16.04 15.84 12.72
N ASN A 69 16.84 15.78 13.78
CA ASN A 69 17.12 14.54 14.51
C ASN A 69 15.85 13.96 15.15
N GLY A 70 15.00 14.80 15.74
CA GLY A 70 13.73 14.37 16.31
C GLY A 70 12.78 13.77 15.26
N LEU A 71 12.75 14.34 14.05
CA LEU A 71 11.97 13.79 12.93
C LEU A 71 12.58 12.48 12.40
N GLU A 72 13.89 12.37 12.37
CA GLU A 72 14.58 11.13 11.95
C GLU A 72 14.31 9.99 12.93
N ASP A 73 14.36 10.25 14.24
CA ASP A 73 14.03 9.26 15.27
C ASP A 73 12.56 8.83 15.18
N LEU A 74 11.65 9.79 14.99
CA LEU A 74 10.25 9.49 14.78
C LEU A 74 10.03 8.64 13.53
N HIS A 75 10.69 9.00 12.43
CA HIS A 75 10.62 8.22 11.18
C HIS A 75 11.14 6.80 11.37
N ARG A 76 12.26 6.62 12.07
CA ARG A 76 12.84 5.30 12.39
C ARG A 76 11.87 4.46 13.23
N HIS A 77 11.21 5.05 14.22
CA HIS A 77 10.20 4.37 15.01
C HIS A 77 8.97 3.99 14.17
N GLN A 78 8.50 4.88 13.31
CA GLN A 78 7.38 4.59 12.41
C GLN A 78 7.72 3.49 11.41
N GLU A 79 8.92 3.51 10.83
CA GLU A 79 9.39 2.46 9.91
C GLU A 79 9.49 1.10 10.61
N PHE A 80 10.00 1.09 11.85
CA PHE A 80 10.02 -0.13 12.67
C PHE A 80 8.62 -0.68 12.91
N LEU A 81 7.68 0.17 13.37
CA LEU A 81 6.30 -0.24 13.59
C LEU A 81 5.61 -0.70 12.30
N TYR A 82 5.85 0.00 11.20
CA TYR A 82 5.33 -0.39 9.90
C TYR A 82 5.82 -1.79 9.50
N LYS A 83 7.12 -2.05 9.58
CA LYS A 83 7.69 -3.38 9.30
C LYS A 83 7.13 -4.44 10.23
N LEU A 84 7.01 -4.12 11.53
CA LEU A 84 6.48 -5.03 12.53
C LEU A 84 5.03 -5.44 12.26
N LEU A 85 4.20 -4.53 11.71
CA LEU A 85 2.80 -4.79 11.42
C LEU A 85 2.55 -5.42 10.03
N THR A 86 3.43 -5.14 9.05
CA THR A 86 3.20 -5.53 7.66
C THR A 86 4.06 -6.70 7.19
N ALA A 87 5.23 -6.93 7.78
CA ALA A 87 6.09 -8.02 7.37
C ALA A 87 5.43 -9.39 7.65
N LYS A 88 5.54 -10.30 6.68
CA LYS A 88 4.93 -11.64 6.77
C LYS A 88 5.49 -12.48 7.91
N ASP A 89 6.74 -12.27 8.25
CA ASP A 89 7.52 -12.96 9.29
C ASP A 89 7.62 -12.16 10.60
N SER A 90 6.82 -11.10 10.74
CA SER A 90 6.87 -10.29 11.95
C SER A 90 6.39 -11.06 13.17
N PHE A 91 7.07 -10.86 14.29
CA PHE A 91 6.72 -11.48 15.58
C PHE A 91 5.26 -11.22 15.98
N ILE A 92 4.77 -9.97 15.79
CA ILE A 92 3.38 -9.63 16.14
C ILE A 92 2.40 -10.40 15.28
N ARG A 93 2.63 -10.45 13.97
CA ARG A 93 1.77 -11.18 13.05
C ARG A 93 1.75 -12.68 13.38
N THR A 94 2.90 -13.29 13.58
CA THR A 94 3.02 -14.69 13.99
C THR A 94 2.24 -14.93 15.29
N ARG A 95 2.38 -14.06 16.28
CA ARG A 95 1.67 -14.20 17.57
C ARG A 95 0.16 -14.08 17.43
N ILE A 96 -0.33 -13.14 16.62
CA ILE A 96 -1.77 -13.00 16.35
C ILE A 96 -2.30 -14.25 15.62
N ILE A 97 -1.56 -14.76 14.63
CA ILE A 97 -1.95 -15.98 13.91
C ILE A 97 -2.03 -17.15 14.88
N GLU A 98 -0.99 -17.42 15.65
CA GLU A 98 -0.94 -18.54 16.59
C GLU A 98 -2.09 -18.50 17.61
N GLN A 99 -2.42 -17.32 18.15
CA GLN A 99 -3.52 -17.17 19.10
C GLN A 99 -4.88 -17.52 18.50
N ASN A 100 -5.11 -17.12 17.24
CA ASN A 100 -6.39 -17.36 16.56
C ASN A 100 -6.46 -18.73 15.88
N LEU A 101 -5.32 -19.29 15.51
CA LEU A 101 -5.23 -20.54 14.77
C LEU A 101 -5.79 -21.72 15.56
N SER A 102 -5.50 -21.78 16.85
CA SER A 102 -6.06 -22.82 17.73
C SER A 102 -7.58 -22.77 17.75
N TYR A 103 -8.15 -21.58 17.86
CA TYR A 103 -9.61 -21.41 17.84
C TYR A 103 -10.18 -21.73 16.46
N LEU A 104 -9.54 -21.28 15.37
CA LEU A 104 -9.94 -21.61 14.00
C LEU A 104 -9.99 -23.13 13.80
N ASN A 105 -8.92 -23.85 14.14
CA ASN A 105 -8.84 -25.30 13.99
C ASN A 105 -9.91 -26.02 14.83
N GLN A 106 -10.18 -25.55 16.03
CA GLN A 106 -11.25 -26.09 16.87
C GLN A 106 -12.63 -25.89 16.21
N ARG A 107 -12.91 -24.68 15.69
CA ARG A 107 -14.18 -24.40 15.02
C ARG A 107 -14.32 -25.17 13.73
N LEU A 108 -13.23 -25.29 12.95
CA LEU A 108 -13.22 -26.06 11.72
C LEU A 108 -13.52 -27.54 12.00
N ALA A 109 -12.84 -28.16 12.95
CA ALA A 109 -13.11 -29.55 13.35
C ALA A 109 -14.57 -29.74 13.79
N TYR A 110 -15.14 -28.80 14.55
CA TYR A 110 -16.55 -28.81 14.93
C TYR A 110 -17.48 -28.81 13.71
N PHE A 111 -17.28 -27.92 12.74
CA PHE A 111 -18.14 -27.86 11.55
C PHE A 111 -17.95 -29.06 10.62
N LEU A 112 -16.71 -29.53 10.43
CA LEU A 112 -16.43 -30.77 9.66
C LEU A 112 -17.20 -31.96 10.24
N GLY A 113 -17.19 -32.10 11.55
CA GLY A 113 -17.98 -33.13 12.24
C GLY A 113 -19.49 -32.98 12.04
N LYS A 114 -20.00 -31.72 12.05
CA LYS A 114 -21.43 -31.41 11.82
C LYS A 114 -21.87 -31.73 10.39
N VAL A 115 -21.02 -31.43 9.37
CA VAL A 115 -21.34 -31.78 7.97
C VAL A 115 -20.98 -33.24 7.61
N LYS A 116 -20.56 -34.02 8.59
CA LYS A 116 -20.20 -35.46 8.40
C LYS A 116 -19.08 -35.64 7.37
N LEU A 117 -18.08 -34.76 7.39
CA LEU A 117 -16.87 -34.96 6.58
C LEU A 117 -15.82 -35.70 7.42
N PRO A 118 -15.33 -36.89 6.98
CA PRO A 118 -14.43 -37.69 7.79
C PRO A 118 -12.99 -37.17 7.84
N HIS A 119 -12.70 -36.14 7.07
CA HIS A 119 -11.37 -35.58 6.95
C HIS A 119 -11.00 -34.75 8.17
N THR A 120 -9.74 -34.83 8.59
CA THR A 120 -9.11 -33.90 9.52
C THR A 120 -8.42 -32.80 8.72
N VAL A 121 -8.72 -31.56 9.02
CA VAL A 121 -8.15 -30.41 8.34
C VAL A 121 -7.59 -29.46 9.39
N VAL A 122 -6.30 -29.15 9.28
CA VAL A 122 -5.57 -28.33 10.26
C VAL A 122 -4.78 -27.26 9.53
N PHE A 123 -4.93 -26.01 9.98
CA PHE A 123 -4.07 -24.91 9.58
C PHE A 123 -2.83 -24.86 10.45
N GLN A 124 -1.66 -24.81 9.83
CA GLN A 124 -0.37 -24.66 10.46
C GLN A 124 -0.03 -23.18 10.70
N SER A 125 0.99 -22.88 11.51
CA SER A 125 1.39 -21.51 11.88
C SER A 125 1.87 -20.67 10.69
N ASP A 126 2.31 -21.30 9.62
CA ASP A 126 2.67 -20.67 8.34
C ASP A 126 1.46 -20.45 7.40
N LEU A 127 0.25 -20.82 7.88
CA LEU A 127 -1.01 -20.82 7.13
C LEU A 127 -1.10 -21.87 6.01
N THR A 128 -0.21 -22.85 5.99
CA THR A 128 -0.42 -24.05 5.18
C THR A 128 -1.55 -24.89 5.76
N VAL A 129 -2.21 -25.66 4.90
CA VAL A 129 -3.35 -26.50 5.27
C VAL A 129 -2.97 -27.95 5.07
N GLU A 130 -3.07 -28.74 6.13
CA GLU A 130 -2.93 -30.19 6.09
C GLU A 130 -4.30 -30.82 6.08
N ILE A 131 -4.56 -31.68 5.09
CA ILE A 131 -5.79 -32.47 4.99
C ILE A 131 -5.39 -33.92 5.13
N SER A 132 -6.04 -34.65 6.02
CA SER A 132 -5.78 -36.07 6.20
C SER A 132 -7.07 -36.86 6.41
N GLU A 133 -7.07 -38.13 5.97
CA GLU A 133 -8.12 -39.09 6.22
C GLU A 133 -7.48 -40.41 6.68
N LEU A 134 -7.92 -40.93 7.81
CA LEU A 134 -7.40 -42.17 8.41
C LEU A 134 -5.86 -42.20 8.51
N GLY A 135 -5.24 -41.03 8.77
CA GLY A 135 -3.79 -40.89 8.89
C GLY A 135 -3.03 -40.81 7.55
N ARG A 136 -3.72 -40.74 6.42
CA ARG A 136 -3.12 -40.47 5.11
C ARG A 136 -3.29 -39.02 4.75
N GLU A 137 -2.21 -38.36 4.35
CA GLU A 137 -2.23 -37.02 3.83
C GLU A 137 -2.89 -36.96 2.45
N LEU A 138 -3.71 -35.99 2.21
CA LEU A 138 -4.47 -35.77 0.99
C LEU A 138 -4.27 -34.33 0.51
N ASP A 139 -4.23 -34.17 -0.81
CA ASP A 139 -4.34 -32.86 -1.43
C ASP A 139 -5.81 -32.45 -1.58
N PHE A 140 -6.07 -31.16 -1.58
CA PHE A 140 -7.42 -30.62 -1.82
C PHE A 140 -8.05 -31.16 -3.12
N ASP A 141 -7.21 -31.40 -4.15
CA ASP A 141 -7.64 -31.91 -5.44
C ASP A 141 -8.07 -33.40 -5.41
N ASN A 142 -7.65 -34.12 -4.40
CA ASN A 142 -8.07 -35.53 -4.21
C ASN A 142 -9.49 -35.63 -3.65
N LEU A 143 -10.04 -34.54 -3.10
CA LEU A 143 -11.40 -34.55 -2.59
C LEU A 143 -12.43 -34.55 -3.72
N SER A 144 -13.52 -35.28 -3.54
CA SER A 144 -14.69 -35.21 -4.42
C SER A 144 -15.32 -33.82 -4.37
N ARG A 145 -16.10 -33.45 -5.37
CA ARG A 145 -16.78 -32.16 -5.44
C ARG A 145 -17.66 -31.89 -4.20
N GLY A 146 -18.37 -32.90 -3.72
CA GLY A 146 -19.20 -32.76 -2.53
C GLY A 146 -18.40 -32.56 -1.25
N GLU A 147 -17.28 -33.26 -1.11
CA GLU A 147 -16.34 -33.08 0.01
C GLU A 147 -15.69 -31.69 0.00
N ARG A 148 -15.24 -31.22 -1.17
CA ARG A 148 -14.71 -29.85 -1.32
C ARG A 148 -15.72 -28.80 -0.86
N ASN A 149 -16.97 -28.92 -1.29
CA ASN A 149 -18.01 -27.96 -0.93
C ASN A 149 -18.33 -27.99 0.57
N ARG A 150 -18.37 -29.16 1.19
CA ARG A 150 -18.52 -29.30 2.65
C ARG A 150 -17.33 -28.69 3.39
N LEU A 151 -16.10 -28.89 2.90
CA LEU A 151 -14.91 -28.29 3.46
C LEU A 151 -14.95 -26.77 3.35
N ILE A 152 -15.28 -26.22 2.17
CA ILE A 152 -15.38 -24.77 1.94
C ILE A 152 -16.44 -24.13 2.85
N LEU A 153 -17.62 -24.77 3.00
CA LEU A 153 -18.66 -24.30 3.92
C LEU A 153 -18.18 -24.30 5.37
N SER A 154 -17.59 -25.42 5.81
CA SER A 154 -17.09 -25.56 7.16
C SER A 154 -16.02 -24.53 7.49
N LEU A 155 -15.13 -24.29 6.53
CA LEU A 155 -14.08 -23.29 6.63
C LEU A 155 -14.65 -21.87 6.71
N SER A 156 -15.61 -21.56 5.85
CA SER A 156 -16.29 -20.24 5.84
C SER A 156 -16.98 -19.97 7.19
N TRP A 157 -17.65 -20.95 7.78
CA TRP A 157 -18.28 -20.81 9.09
C TRP A 157 -17.25 -20.70 10.23
N ALA A 158 -16.14 -21.47 10.15
CA ALA A 158 -15.08 -21.39 11.14
C ALA A 158 -14.39 -20.02 11.12
N PHE A 159 -14.06 -19.49 9.96
CA PHE A 159 -13.51 -18.13 9.81
C PHE A 159 -14.49 -17.06 10.30
N ARG A 160 -15.76 -17.22 10.02
CA ARG A 160 -16.78 -16.31 10.53
C ARG A 160 -16.81 -16.31 12.05
N ASP A 161 -16.78 -17.47 12.69
CA ASP A 161 -16.76 -17.56 14.17
C ASP A 161 -15.51 -16.89 14.76
N VAL A 162 -14.35 -17.06 14.11
CA VAL A 162 -13.12 -16.34 14.51
C VAL A 162 -13.31 -14.83 14.37
N TRP A 163 -13.84 -14.38 13.23
CA TRP A 163 -14.11 -12.97 13.01
C TRP A 163 -15.08 -12.40 14.05
N GLU A 164 -16.17 -13.08 14.31
CA GLU A 164 -17.18 -12.65 15.31
C GLU A 164 -16.68 -12.70 16.75
N SER A 165 -15.62 -13.48 17.04
CA SER A 165 -14.95 -13.46 18.34
C SER A 165 -14.08 -12.23 18.56
N LEU A 166 -13.60 -11.61 17.46
CA LEU A 166 -12.71 -10.45 17.50
C LEU A 166 -13.46 -9.12 17.30
N TYR A 167 -14.59 -9.17 16.60
CA TYR A 167 -15.36 -7.99 16.15
C TYR A 167 -16.84 -8.13 16.48
N GLN A 168 -17.63 -7.20 15.96
CA GLN A 168 -19.09 -7.24 16.14
C GLN A 168 -19.70 -8.40 15.39
N GLN A 169 -20.71 -9.03 15.98
CA GLN A 169 -21.45 -10.11 15.36
C GLN A 169 -22.28 -9.59 14.18
N ILE A 170 -22.19 -10.28 13.05
CA ILE A 170 -22.99 -10.02 11.86
C ILE A 170 -24.15 -11.01 11.84
N ASN A 171 -25.39 -10.53 11.94
CA ASN A 171 -26.59 -11.37 11.96
C ASN A 171 -27.09 -11.76 10.56
N LEU A 172 -26.32 -11.52 9.52
CA LEU A 172 -26.70 -11.77 8.12
C LEU A 172 -25.73 -12.75 7.46
N LEU A 173 -26.29 -13.72 6.74
CA LEU A 173 -25.52 -14.73 5.98
C LEU A 173 -26.18 -15.00 4.63
N PHE A 174 -25.43 -14.84 3.54
CA PHE A 174 -25.83 -15.26 2.20
C PHE A 174 -25.00 -16.47 1.79
N ILE A 175 -25.67 -17.47 1.24
CA ILE A 175 -25.05 -18.67 0.66
C ILE A 175 -25.59 -18.84 -0.75
N ASP A 176 -24.68 -18.71 -1.73
CA ASP A 176 -25.00 -18.74 -3.13
C ASP A 176 -24.55 -20.06 -3.76
N GLU A 177 -25.53 -20.89 -4.19
CA GLU A 177 -25.35 -22.16 -4.90
C GLU A 177 -24.40 -23.20 -4.28
N LEU A 178 -23.73 -22.89 -3.18
CA LEU A 178 -22.66 -23.73 -2.61
C LEU A 178 -23.21 -25.07 -2.06
N ILE A 179 -24.47 -25.10 -1.64
CA ILE A 179 -25.14 -26.32 -1.17
C ILE A 179 -25.64 -27.16 -2.36
N ASP A 180 -25.92 -26.53 -3.51
CA ASP A 180 -26.43 -27.19 -4.70
C ASP A 180 -25.38 -27.95 -5.49
N ALA A 181 -24.17 -27.44 -5.49
CA ALA A 181 -23.10 -27.84 -6.41
C ALA A 181 -22.44 -29.14 -6.00
N GLY A 182 -23.10 -30.28 -6.30
CA GLY A 182 -22.46 -31.60 -6.22
C GLY A 182 -22.37 -32.23 -4.83
N MET A 183 -23.09 -31.69 -3.83
CA MET A 183 -23.27 -32.36 -2.56
C MET A 183 -24.28 -33.53 -2.72
N ASP A 184 -24.00 -34.60 -2.04
CA ASP A 184 -24.96 -35.68 -1.84
C ASP A 184 -26.08 -35.29 -0.86
N ILE A 185 -27.14 -36.05 -0.81
CA ILE A 185 -28.31 -35.77 0.04
C ILE A 185 -27.90 -35.61 1.51
N SER A 186 -27.00 -36.45 2.01
CA SER A 186 -26.51 -36.39 3.39
C SER A 186 -25.73 -35.07 3.68
N GLY A 187 -24.95 -34.58 2.71
CA GLY A 187 -24.23 -33.34 2.79
C GLY A 187 -25.16 -32.12 2.81
N VAL A 188 -26.18 -32.14 1.96
CA VAL A 188 -27.24 -31.10 1.95
C VAL A 188 -27.97 -31.07 3.29
N GLU A 189 -28.43 -32.24 3.79
CA GLU A 189 -29.14 -32.32 5.07
C GLU A 189 -28.34 -31.85 6.25
N SER A 190 -27.09 -32.29 6.34
CA SER A 190 -26.21 -31.87 7.43
C SER A 190 -25.86 -30.37 7.37
N SER A 191 -25.65 -29.80 6.18
CA SER A 191 -25.43 -28.38 5.99
C SER A 191 -26.67 -27.56 6.38
N MET A 192 -27.84 -27.99 5.95
CA MET A 192 -29.11 -27.34 6.34
C MET A 192 -29.37 -27.42 7.85
N ALA A 193 -28.98 -28.52 8.51
CA ALA A 193 -29.10 -28.65 9.96
C ALA A 193 -28.21 -27.61 10.68
N VAL A 194 -26.97 -27.38 10.20
CA VAL A 194 -26.08 -26.35 10.75
C VAL A 194 -26.69 -24.97 10.55
N LEU A 195 -27.23 -24.66 9.38
CA LEU A 195 -27.84 -23.35 9.11
C LEU A 195 -29.09 -23.12 10.00
N LYS A 196 -29.92 -24.12 10.19
CA LYS A 196 -31.06 -24.03 11.11
C LYS A 196 -30.60 -23.82 12.56
N ASP A 197 -29.55 -24.47 12.98
CA ASP A 197 -28.98 -24.27 14.31
C ASP A 197 -28.45 -22.85 14.47
N MET A 198 -27.71 -22.31 13.49
CA MET A 198 -27.24 -20.91 13.49
C MET A 198 -28.39 -19.91 13.54
N SER A 199 -29.45 -20.15 12.76
CA SER A 199 -30.62 -19.27 12.79
C SER A 199 -31.32 -19.26 14.14
N ARG A 200 -31.44 -20.42 14.80
CA ARG A 200 -32.12 -20.56 16.10
C ARG A 200 -31.31 -20.08 17.28
N THR A 201 -30.04 -20.51 17.36
CA THR A 201 -29.16 -20.25 18.53
C THR A 201 -28.48 -18.91 18.46
N GLN A 202 -28.04 -18.50 17.26
CA GLN A 202 -27.30 -17.25 17.03
C GLN A 202 -28.19 -16.12 16.48
N LYS A 203 -29.50 -16.37 16.26
CA LYS A 203 -30.46 -15.43 15.67
C LYS A 203 -29.99 -14.86 14.32
N LYS A 204 -29.34 -15.69 13.49
CA LYS A 204 -28.85 -15.26 12.19
C LYS A 204 -29.98 -15.23 11.16
N ASN A 205 -30.02 -14.20 10.34
CA ASN A 205 -30.84 -14.14 9.14
C ASN A 205 -30.06 -14.77 7.98
N ILE A 206 -30.56 -15.89 7.47
CA ILE A 206 -29.84 -16.69 6.48
C ILE A 206 -30.62 -16.67 5.17
N PHE A 207 -29.96 -16.27 4.10
CA PHE A 207 -30.46 -16.28 2.74
C PHE A 207 -29.71 -17.32 1.92
N LEU A 208 -30.45 -18.30 1.44
CA LEU A 208 -29.93 -19.36 0.60
C LEU A 208 -30.41 -19.14 -0.83
N ILE A 209 -29.46 -18.99 -1.76
CA ILE A 209 -29.74 -18.91 -3.21
C ILE A 209 -29.49 -20.31 -3.78
N SER A 210 -30.50 -20.85 -4.47
CA SER A 210 -30.49 -22.23 -4.94
C SER A 210 -31.38 -22.39 -6.17
N HIS A 211 -31.00 -23.34 -7.04
CA HIS A 211 -31.82 -23.78 -8.17
C HIS A 211 -32.58 -25.10 -7.87
N LYS A 212 -32.39 -25.66 -6.66
CA LYS A 212 -33.00 -26.95 -6.30
C LYS A 212 -34.35 -26.77 -5.64
N ASP A 213 -35.40 -27.26 -6.29
CA ASP A 213 -36.75 -27.28 -5.73
C ASP A 213 -36.87 -28.10 -4.44
N GLU A 214 -35.98 -29.11 -4.25
CA GLU A 214 -35.92 -29.95 -3.04
C GLU A 214 -35.64 -29.14 -1.75
N LEU A 215 -35.03 -27.96 -1.86
CA LEU A 215 -34.74 -27.11 -0.72
C LEU A 215 -35.93 -26.27 -0.27
N VAL A 216 -36.93 -26.08 -1.10
CA VAL A 216 -38.13 -25.32 -0.81
C VAL A 216 -38.84 -25.79 0.46
N SER A 217 -38.99 -27.11 0.62
CA SER A 217 -39.62 -27.72 1.80
C SER A 217 -38.76 -27.64 3.08
N ARG A 218 -37.50 -27.19 2.99
CA ARG A 218 -36.54 -27.17 4.09
C ARG A 218 -36.28 -25.78 4.66
N VAL A 219 -36.89 -24.73 4.10
CA VAL A 219 -36.71 -23.33 4.50
C VAL A 219 -38.02 -22.75 4.99
N ASN A 220 -37.95 -21.63 5.71
CA ASN A 220 -39.12 -20.99 6.31
C ASN A 220 -39.90 -20.13 5.28
N SER A 221 -39.19 -19.53 4.34
CA SER A 221 -39.80 -18.64 3.32
C SER A 221 -39.07 -18.82 2.00
N VAL A 222 -39.77 -18.71 0.90
CA VAL A 222 -39.23 -18.85 -0.45
C VAL A 222 -39.58 -17.63 -1.27
N LEU A 223 -38.57 -17.01 -1.88
CA LEU A 223 -38.77 -15.99 -2.92
C LEU A 223 -38.37 -16.62 -4.25
N LYS A 224 -39.37 -16.88 -5.10
CA LYS A 224 -39.13 -17.45 -6.43
C LYS A 224 -38.86 -16.31 -7.42
N VAL A 225 -37.71 -16.36 -8.06
CA VAL A 225 -37.31 -15.39 -9.10
C VAL A 225 -37.41 -16.10 -10.45
N VAL A 226 -38.20 -15.57 -11.36
CA VAL A 226 -38.40 -16.17 -12.69
C VAL A 226 -38.02 -15.17 -13.77
N LYS A 227 -37.27 -15.63 -14.75
CA LYS A 227 -36.87 -14.82 -15.91
C LYS A 227 -37.68 -15.27 -17.12
N GLU A 228 -38.62 -14.41 -17.57
CA GLU A 228 -39.47 -14.65 -18.74
C GLU A 228 -39.27 -13.56 -19.77
N ASN A 229 -39.09 -13.93 -21.03
CA ASN A 229 -38.91 -12.97 -22.16
C ASN A 229 -37.86 -11.89 -21.92
N GLY A 230 -36.79 -12.21 -21.16
CA GLY A 230 -35.71 -11.25 -20.84
C GLY A 230 -35.98 -10.37 -19.63
N PHE A 231 -37.18 -10.43 -19.02
CA PHE A 231 -37.53 -9.68 -17.82
C PHE A 231 -37.54 -10.58 -16.58
N THR A 232 -37.11 -10.02 -15.45
CA THR A 232 -37.12 -10.70 -14.16
C THR A 232 -38.43 -10.40 -13.44
N ASN A 233 -39.18 -11.44 -13.09
CA ASN A 233 -40.43 -11.38 -12.32
C ASN A 233 -40.23 -12.11 -10.98
N TYR A 234 -40.89 -11.64 -9.95
CA TYR A 234 -40.96 -12.29 -8.65
C TYR A 234 -42.35 -12.96 -8.54
N ALA A 235 -42.34 -14.27 -8.38
CA ALA A 235 -43.60 -14.97 -8.10
C ALA A 235 -43.93 -14.78 -6.62
N ASN A 236 -45.11 -14.24 -6.34
CA ASN A 236 -45.63 -13.95 -5.00
C ASN A 236 -46.19 -15.20 -4.27
N ASP A 237 -45.76 -16.40 -4.63
CA ASP A 237 -46.16 -17.58 -3.90
C ASP A 237 -45.31 -17.68 -2.61
N VAL A 238 -45.59 -16.76 -1.68
CA VAL A 238 -45.17 -16.90 -0.30
C VAL A 238 -46.18 -17.81 0.39
N ASP A 239 -46.14 -19.09 0.12
CA ASP A 239 -46.74 -20.07 1.01
C ASP A 239 -45.86 -20.10 2.28
N ILE A 240 -46.26 -19.27 3.25
CA ILE A 240 -45.72 -19.34 4.61
C ILE A 240 -46.20 -20.67 5.16
N ILE A 241 -45.37 -21.69 5.06
CA ILE A 241 -45.54 -22.92 5.82
C ILE A 241 -45.28 -22.60 7.28
N VAL A 242 -46.32 -22.38 8.04
CA VAL A 242 -46.30 -22.20 9.51
C VAL A 242 -45.94 -23.52 10.19
#